data_503cc3775ee4dcc791f2eed6a9c13464
#
_entry.id   503cc3775ee4dcc791f2eed6a9c13464
#
_cell.length_a   1.000
_cell.length_b   1.000
_cell.length_c   1.000
_cell.angle_alpha   90.00
_cell.angle_beta   90.00
_cell.angle_gamma   90.00
#
_symmetry.space_group_name_H-M   'P 1'
#
loop_
_entity.id
_entity.type
_entity.pdbx_description
1 polymer ?
#
loop_
_entity_poly.entity_id
_entity_poly.type
_entity_poly.pdbx_seq_one_letter_code
_entity_poly.pdbx_strand_id
1 'polypeptide(L)'
;TEAKLLATHYQQTNLDWYNSRNTTRLAESANRVMPQFKVDGRMVFERDMEMLAPGYTQTLEPRAQYLYVPYRDQSKIYNYDSSLLQSDYSGLFRDRTYGGLDRIASANQVTTGVTSRIYDDAAVERFNVSVGQIYYFTESRTGDDDINWEKDNKTGSLVWAGDTYWRMTDRWGLRGGVQYDTR
;
A
#
# COMPACT_ATOMS: atom_id res chain seq x y z
N THR A 1 10.50 -12.21 -5.33
CA THR A 1 9.67 -13.02 -4.42
C THR A 1 10.19 -12.84 -3.01
N GLU A 2 9.32 -12.63 -2.06
CA GLU A 2 9.64 -12.43 -0.65
C GLU A 2 8.66 -13.19 0.22
N ALA A 3 9.16 -13.84 1.26
CA ALA A 3 8.36 -14.46 2.31
C ALA A 3 8.84 -13.94 3.66
N LYS A 4 7.90 -13.48 4.50
CA LYS A 4 8.17 -12.99 5.86
C LYS A 4 7.32 -13.74 6.87
N LEU A 5 7.83 -13.86 8.08
CA LEU A 5 7.08 -14.31 9.24
C LEU A 5 7.14 -13.21 10.30
N LEU A 6 5.99 -12.66 10.64
CA LEU A 6 5.83 -11.63 11.64
C LEU A 6 5.27 -12.28 12.92
N ALA A 7 6.06 -12.32 13.98
CA ALA A 7 5.64 -12.85 15.28
C ALA A 7 5.76 -11.75 16.34
N THR A 8 4.69 -11.52 17.07
CA THR A 8 4.62 -10.52 18.14
C THR A 8 3.95 -11.11 19.37
N HIS A 9 4.47 -10.75 20.52
CA HIS A 9 3.88 -11.04 21.83
C HIS A 9 3.54 -9.73 22.54
N TYR A 10 2.31 -9.62 23.00
CA TYR A 10 1.84 -8.47 23.76
C TYR A 10 1.51 -8.89 25.19
N GLN A 11 1.99 -8.11 26.17
CA GLN A 11 1.57 -8.18 27.54
C GLN A 11 0.97 -6.82 27.92
N GLN A 12 -0.30 -6.80 28.26
CA GLN A 12 -1.07 -5.59 28.46
C GLN A 12 -1.52 -5.53 29.94
N THR A 13 -1.43 -4.36 30.53
CA THR A 13 -1.78 -4.12 31.94
C THR A 13 -2.77 -2.96 32.07
N ASN A 14 -3.40 -2.84 33.24
CA ASN A 14 -4.36 -1.76 33.55
C ASN A 14 -5.57 -1.71 32.57
N LEU A 15 -6.10 -2.87 32.23
CA LEU A 15 -7.16 -2.99 31.21
C LEU A 15 -8.57 -2.72 31.75
N ASP A 16 -8.77 -2.66 33.04
CA ASP A 16 -10.10 -2.56 33.66
C ASP A 16 -10.86 -1.32 33.18
N TRP A 17 -10.18 -0.19 33.06
CA TRP A 17 -10.78 1.07 32.62
C TRP A 17 -11.28 0.97 31.15
N TYR A 18 -10.56 0.23 30.30
CA TYR A 18 -10.94 0.03 28.90
C TYR A 18 -12.06 -1.02 28.80
N ASN A 19 -11.88 -2.17 29.43
CA ASN A 19 -12.81 -3.29 29.38
C ASN A 19 -14.16 -2.99 30.01
N SER A 20 -14.22 -2.02 30.95
CA SER A 20 -15.48 -1.55 31.54
C SER A 20 -16.29 -0.61 30.64
N ARG A 21 -15.66 -0.01 29.62
CA ARG A 21 -16.26 1.02 28.75
C ARG A 21 -16.50 0.55 27.31
N ASN A 22 -15.90 -0.56 26.90
CA ASN A 22 -15.95 -1.07 25.54
C ASN A 22 -16.55 -2.47 25.49
N THR A 23 -17.24 -2.78 24.41
CA THR A 23 -17.79 -4.12 24.16
C THR A 23 -16.71 -5.13 23.79
N THR A 24 -15.68 -4.69 23.07
CA THR A 24 -14.50 -5.50 22.77
C THR A 24 -13.52 -5.43 23.93
N ARG A 25 -13.22 -6.58 24.52
CA ARG A 25 -12.32 -6.69 25.65
C ARG A 25 -10.90 -6.97 25.21
N LEU A 26 -9.95 -6.20 25.73
CA LEU A 26 -8.52 -6.46 25.56
C LEU A 26 -8.07 -7.65 26.41
N ALA A 27 -7.11 -8.42 25.89
CA ALA A 27 -6.50 -9.54 26.62
C ALA A 27 -5.22 -9.08 27.32
N GLU A 28 -4.97 -9.61 28.53
CA GLU A 28 -3.72 -9.35 29.26
C GLU A 28 -2.49 -9.86 28.51
N SER A 29 -2.65 -10.96 27.77
CA SER A 29 -1.61 -11.53 26.95
C SER A 29 -2.16 -11.90 25.59
N ALA A 30 -1.47 -11.51 24.53
CA ALA A 30 -1.83 -11.85 23.14
C ALA A 30 -0.60 -12.22 22.32
N ASN A 31 -0.71 -13.31 21.60
CA ASN A 31 0.29 -13.75 20.63
C ASN A 31 -0.26 -13.60 19.22
N ARG A 32 0.58 -13.13 18.31
CA ARG A 32 0.24 -13.02 16.90
C ARG A 32 1.38 -13.54 16.05
N VAL A 33 1.05 -14.46 15.14
CA VAL A 33 1.96 -14.95 14.11
C VAL A 33 1.29 -14.76 12.75
N MET A 34 1.92 -14.01 11.89
CA MET A 34 1.41 -13.70 10.55
C MET A 34 2.46 -13.97 9.49
N PRO A 35 2.30 -15.03 8.69
CA PRO A 35 3.09 -15.22 7.48
C PRO A 35 2.65 -14.19 6.42
N GLN A 36 3.61 -13.70 5.64
CA GLN A 36 3.39 -12.79 4.52
C GLN A 36 4.11 -13.33 3.29
N PHE A 37 3.43 -13.34 2.17
CA PHE A 37 3.98 -13.75 0.88
C PHE A 37 3.78 -12.64 -0.14
N LYS A 38 4.86 -12.25 -0.83
CA LYS A 38 4.85 -11.21 -1.85
C LYS A 38 5.62 -11.65 -3.08
N VAL A 39 5.00 -11.47 -4.24
CA VAL A 39 5.65 -11.59 -5.55
C VAL A 39 5.56 -10.23 -6.24
N ASP A 40 6.70 -9.69 -6.63
CA ASP A 40 6.81 -8.39 -7.29
C ASP A 40 7.65 -8.54 -8.54
N GLY A 41 7.16 -8.04 -9.67
CA GLY A 41 7.84 -8.01 -10.95
C GLY A 41 7.77 -6.62 -11.56
N ARG A 42 8.88 -6.14 -12.07
CA ARG A 42 9.01 -4.86 -12.78
C ARG A 42 9.83 -5.06 -14.04
N MET A 43 9.40 -4.43 -15.13
CA MET A 43 10.14 -4.33 -16.37
C MET A 43 10.45 -2.87 -16.66
N VAL A 44 11.51 -2.63 -17.38
CA VAL A 44 11.89 -1.30 -17.86
C VAL A 44 12.13 -1.39 -19.36
N PHE A 45 11.35 -0.64 -20.11
CA PHE A 45 11.53 -0.44 -21.54
C PHE A 45 12.02 0.98 -21.78
N GLU A 46 12.95 1.13 -22.70
CA GLU A 46 13.54 2.42 -23.04
C GLU A 46 13.46 2.63 -24.55
N ARG A 47 13.19 3.88 -24.95
CA ARG A 47 13.24 4.30 -26.34
C ARG A 47 13.75 5.73 -26.48
N ASP A 48 14.38 6.00 -27.59
CA ASP A 48 14.71 7.37 -27.98
C ASP A 48 13.44 8.16 -28.31
N MET A 49 13.39 9.41 -27.87
CA MET A 49 12.23 10.29 -28.04
C MET A 49 12.62 11.60 -28.76
N GLU A 50 13.23 11.45 -29.92
CA GLU A 50 13.70 12.57 -30.75
C GLU A 50 12.59 13.51 -31.21
N MET A 51 11.32 13.07 -31.13
CA MET A 51 10.16 13.87 -31.49
C MET A 51 9.98 15.12 -30.59
N LEU A 52 10.43 15.09 -29.34
CA LEU A 52 10.40 16.24 -28.44
C LEU A 52 11.63 17.12 -28.61
N ALA A 53 12.81 16.53 -28.60
CA ALA A 53 14.10 17.18 -28.86
C ALA A 53 15.19 16.12 -29.06
N PRO A 54 16.31 16.44 -29.76
CA PRO A 54 17.42 15.51 -29.92
C PRO A 54 18.00 15.10 -28.55
N GLY A 55 18.27 13.80 -28.39
CA GLY A 55 18.86 13.24 -27.17
C GLY A 55 17.90 12.96 -26.03
N TYR A 56 16.57 13.17 -26.19
CA TYR A 56 15.57 12.80 -25.20
C TYR A 56 15.31 11.29 -25.23
N THR A 57 15.09 10.74 -24.02
CA THR A 57 14.81 9.32 -23.82
C THR A 57 13.54 9.17 -23.00
N GLN A 58 12.69 8.22 -23.39
CA GLN A 58 11.51 7.83 -22.64
C GLN A 58 11.66 6.42 -22.09
N THR A 59 11.30 6.22 -20.82
CA THR A 59 11.14 4.90 -20.22
C THR A 59 9.68 4.56 -20.02
N LEU A 60 9.36 3.27 -20.08
CA LEU A 60 8.08 2.70 -19.71
C LEU A 60 8.34 1.56 -18.73
N GLU A 61 7.78 1.67 -17.52
CA GLU A 61 8.08 0.80 -16.39
C GLU A 61 6.80 0.16 -15.84
N PRO A 62 6.29 -0.91 -16.48
CA PRO A 62 5.19 -1.68 -15.91
C PRO A 62 5.66 -2.47 -14.69
N ARG A 63 4.78 -2.55 -13.69
CA ARG A 63 5.00 -3.28 -12.43
C ARG A 63 3.75 -4.02 -12.03
N ALA A 64 3.92 -5.23 -11.51
CA ALA A 64 2.84 -6.01 -10.92
C ALA A 64 3.32 -6.66 -9.62
N GLN A 65 2.46 -6.66 -8.60
CA GLN A 65 2.73 -7.24 -7.30
C GLN A 65 1.53 -8.03 -6.82
N TYR A 66 1.74 -9.25 -6.35
CA TYR A 66 0.77 -9.99 -5.57
C TYR A 66 1.19 -10.02 -4.10
N LEU A 67 0.27 -9.73 -3.21
CA LEU A 67 0.48 -9.74 -1.77
C LEU A 67 -0.58 -10.63 -1.10
N TYR A 68 -0.10 -11.55 -0.26
CA TYR A 68 -0.94 -12.39 0.57
C TYR A 68 -0.50 -12.33 2.04
N VAL A 69 -1.42 -11.99 2.90
CA VAL A 69 -1.30 -12.03 4.36
C VAL A 69 -2.60 -12.61 4.92
N PRO A 70 -2.58 -13.76 5.60
CA PRO A 70 -3.79 -14.34 6.14
C PRO A 70 -4.38 -13.46 7.24
N TYR A 71 -5.70 -13.49 7.36
CA TYR A 71 -6.40 -12.77 8.42
C TYR A 71 -6.06 -13.34 9.80
N ARG A 72 -5.88 -12.44 10.75
CA ARG A 72 -5.82 -12.72 12.19
C ARG A 72 -6.60 -11.65 12.95
N ASP A 73 -7.47 -12.06 13.85
CA ASP A 73 -8.19 -11.15 14.74
C ASP A 73 -7.20 -10.49 15.71
N GLN A 74 -7.14 -9.17 15.68
CA GLN A 74 -6.27 -8.32 16.49
C GLN A 74 -7.05 -7.38 17.39
N SER A 75 -8.36 -7.55 17.48
CA SER A 75 -9.26 -6.70 18.28
C SER A 75 -8.93 -6.73 19.78
N LYS A 76 -8.27 -7.79 20.28
CA LYS A 76 -7.85 -7.96 21.67
C LYS A 76 -6.52 -7.27 22.00
N ILE A 77 -5.85 -6.69 21.01
CA ILE A 77 -4.60 -5.93 21.16
C ILE A 77 -4.93 -4.45 21.09
N TYR A 78 -4.49 -3.68 22.09
CA TYR A 78 -4.63 -2.23 22.07
C TYR A 78 -3.77 -1.63 20.96
N ASN A 79 -4.31 -0.63 20.26
CA ASN A 79 -3.58 0.07 19.21
C ASN A 79 -2.76 1.21 19.83
N TYR A 80 -1.46 0.98 19.98
CA TYR A 80 -0.53 1.95 20.57
C TYR A 80 0.03 2.92 19.51
N ASP A 81 0.40 2.42 18.33
CA ASP A 81 1.18 3.18 17.34
C ASP A 81 0.75 3.00 15.88
N SER A 82 -0.28 2.20 15.61
CA SER A 82 -0.68 1.92 14.24
C SER A 82 -1.72 2.91 13.73
N SER A 83 -1.44 3.50 12.59
CA SER A 83 -2.34 4.39 11.85
C SER A 83 -2.43 3.99 10.39
N LEU A 84 -3.58 4.26 9.77
CA LEU A 84 -3.79 3.99 8.35
C LEU A 84 -2.82 4.81 7.48
N LEU A 85 -2.13 4.14 6.58
CA LEU A 85 -1.22 4.78 5.62
C LEU A 85 -1.97 5.27 4.38
N GLN A 86 -1.54 6.40 3.87
CA GLN A 86 -2.12 6.97 2.66
C GLN A 86 -1.65 6.20 1.40
N SER A 87 -2.55 5.97 0.46
CA SER A 87 -2.29 5.20 -0.76
C SER A 87 -2.02 6.13 -1.95
N ASP A 88 -0.82 6.72 -2.00
CA ASP A 88 -0.26 7.28 -3.23
C ASP A 88 0.19 6.14 -4.18
N TYR A 89 0.71 6.47 -5.37
CA TYR A 89 1.17 5.43 -6.30
C TYR A 89 2.21 4.48 -5.67
N SER A 90 3.19 5.02 -4.96
CA SER A 90 4.19 4.22 -4.25
C SER A 90 3.57 3.38 -3.14
N GLY A 91 2.56 3.94 -2.48
CA GLY A 91 1.80 3.28 -1.42
C GLY A 91 1.01 2.07 -1.88
N LEU A 92 0.58 2.03 -3.15
CA LEU A 92 -0.12 0.87 -3.71
C LEU A 92 0.72 -0.42 -3.66
N PHE A 93 2.05 -0.29 -3.73
CA PHE A 93 2.99 -1.41 -3.70
C PHE A 93 3.57 -1.70 -2.31
N ARG A 94 3.06 -1.05 -1.26
CA ARG A 94 3.44 -1.38 0.11
C ARG A 94 2.94 -2.76 0.51
N ASP A 95 3.68 -3.38 1.41
CA ASP A 95 3.29 -4.64 2.04
C ASP A 95 2.49 -4.45 3.33
N ARG A 96 2.12 -3.21 3.66
CA ARG A 96 1.36 -2.83 4.86
C ARG A 96 0.30 -1.78 4.55
N THR A 97 -0.84 -1.92 5.19
CA THR A 97 -1.92 -0.92 5.19
C THR A 97 -1.80 0.06 6.36
N TYR A 98 -1.22 -0.39 7.47
CA TYR A 98 -0.99 0.41 8.68
C TYR A 98 0.50 0.63 8.93
N GLY A 99 0.85 1.80 9.46
CA GLY A 99 2.13 2.03 10.12
C GLY A 99 2.19 1.27 11.45
N GLY A 100 3.38 1.12 12.02
CA GLY A 100 3.57 0.40 13.28
C GLY A 100 3.38 -1.11 13.17
N LEU A 101 3.24 -1.76 14.31
CA LEU A 101 3.13 -3.22 14.42
C LEU A 101 1.84 -3.70 15.11
N ASP A 102 1.06 -2.82 15.72
CA ASP A 102 -0.12 -3.20 16.51
C ASP A 102 -1.26 -3.72 15.60
N ARG A 103 -1.35 -3.18 14.40
CA ARG A 103 -2.29 -3.63 13.38
C ARG A 103 -1.56 -4.03 12.11
N ILE A 104 -1.76 -5.28 11.70
CA ILE A 104 -1.29 -5.82 10.43
C ILE A 104 -2.51 -6.36 9.69
N ALA A 105 -2.98 -5.62 8.72
CA ALA A 105 -4.15 -6.01 7.95
C ALA A 105 -3.90 -7.28 7.12
N SER A 106 -4.91 -8.09 6.97
CA SER A 106 -4.90 -9.18 5.99
C SER A 106 -4.77 -8.63 4.58
N ALA A 107 -4.21 -9.39 3.68
CA ALA A 107 -4.11 -9.04 2.27
C ALA A 107 -4.27 -10.27 1.39
N ASN A 108 -5.05 -10.11 0.34
CA ASN A 108 -5.12 -11.02 -0.79
C ASN A 108 -5.48 -10.15 -1.99
N GLN A 109 -4.44 -9.62 -2.63
CA GLN A 109 -4.58 -8.54 -3.59
C GLN A 109 -3.51 -8.58 -4.66
N VAL A 110 -3.84 -8.02 -5.82
CA VAL A 110 -2.89 -7.75 -6.88
C VAL A 110 -2.84 -6.24 -7.12
N THR A 111 -1.63 -5.72 -7.19
CA THR A 111 -1.35 -4.33 -7.55
C THR A 111 -0.69 -4.31 -8.91
N THR A 112 -1.20 -3.50 -9.81
CA THR A 112 -0.59 -3.25 -11.11
C THR A 112 -0.39 -1.77 -11.31
N GLY A 113 0.68 -1.40 -11.99
CA GLY A 113 0.97 -0.02 -12.26
C GLY A 113 1.95 0.16 -13.40
N VAL A 114 2.01 1.37 -13.91
CA VAL A 114 2.92 1.77 -14.97
C VAL A 114 3.45 3.17 -14.68
N THR A 115 4.75 3.36 -14.88
CA THR A 115 5.41 4.66 -14.82
C THR A 115 6.05 4.94 -16.17
N SER A 116 5.87 6.15 -16.69
CA SER A 116 6.60 6.65 -17.84
C SER A 116 7.43 7.87 -17.43
N ARG A 117 8.70 7.88 -17.79
CA ARG A 117 9.65 8.95 -17.48
C ARG A 117 10.27 9.48 -18.76
N ILE A 118 10.50 10.77 -18.80
CA ILE A 118 11.18 11.44 -19.91
C ILE A 118 12.42 12.14 -19.37
N TYR A 119 13.56 11.78 -19.95
CA TYR A 119 14.87 12.35 -19.65
C TYR A 119 15.34 13.23 -20.81
N ASP A 120 16.02 14.30 -20.50
CA ASP A 120 16.69 15.15 -21.49
C ASP A 120 18.06 14.58 -21.92
N ASP A 121 18.76 15.30 -22.81
CA ASP A 121 20.07 14.96 -23.32
C ASP A 121 21.17 14.90 -22.24
N ALA A 122 20.94 15.56 -21.10
CA ALA A 122 21.82 15.50 -19.93
C ALA A 122 21.40 14.40 -18.93
N ALA A 123 20.50 13.49 -19.30
CA ALA A 123 19.91 12.44 -18.44
C ALA A 123 19.18 12.98 -17.21
N VAL A 124 18.68 14.22 -17.28
CA VAL A 124 17.85 14.81 -16.23
C VAL A 124 16.38 14.48 -16.49
N GLU A 125 15.72 13.93 -15.46
CA GLU A 125 14.29 13.64 -15.53
C GLU A 125 13.49 14.95 -15.64
N ARG A 126 12.78 15.12 -16.75
CA ARG A 126 11.97 16.32 -17.02
C ARG A 126 10.48 16.10 -16.76
N PHE A 127 10.00 14.89 -16.96
CA PHE A 127 8.61 14.55 -16.76
C PHE A 127 8.48 13.11 -16.28
N ASN A 128 7.55 12.86 -15.38
CA ASN A 128 7.08 11.50 -15.11
C ASN A 128 5.58 11.49 -14.85
N VAL A 129 4.97 10.37 -15.17
CA VAL A 129 3.58 10.06 -14.84
C VAL A 129 3.52 8.59 -14.41
N SER A 130 2.81 8.34 -13.34
CA SER A 130 2.57 7.00 -12.81
C SER A 130 1.09 6.83 -12.56
N VAL A 131 0.56 5.67 -12.91
CA VAL A 131 -0.80 5.27 -12.58
C VAL A 131 -0.80 3.81 -12.16
N GLY A 132 -1.56 3.49 -11.14
CA GLY A 132 -1.68 2.13 -10.64
C GLY A 132 -3.00 1.87 -10.00
N GLN A 133 -3.27 0.59 -9.75
CA GLN A 133 -4.48 0.12 -9.10
C GLN A 133 -4.19 -1.08 -8.22
N ILE A 134 -4.98 -1.22 -7.14
CA ILE A 134 -5.07 -2.44 -6.36
C ILE A 134 -6.42 -3.09 -6.63
N TYR A 135 -6.42 -4.37 -6.94
CA TYR A 135 -7.61 -5.21 -6.98
C TYR A 135 -7.59 -6.15 -5.77
N TYR A 136 -8.66 -6.10 -4.97
CA TYR A 136 -8.82 -6.90 -3.76
C TYR A 136 -9.60 -8.19 -4.05
N PHE A 137 -8.94 -9.34 -3.91
CA PHE A 137 -9.63 -10.64 -3.92
C PHE A 137 -10.38 -10.88 -2.61
N THR A 138 -9.85 -10.31 -1.52
CA THR A 138 -10.48 -10.29 -0.21
C THR A 138 -10.20 -8.94 0.43
N GLU A 139 -11.19 -8.32 1.07
CA GLU A 139 -11.00 -7.05 1.75
C GLU A 139 -9.96 -7.17 2.87
N SER A 140 -9.12 -6.15 3.00
CA SER A 140 -8.14 -6.04 4.08
C SER A 140 -8.82 -5.71 5.40
N ARG A 141 -8.54 -6.47 6.45
CA ARG A 141 -9.12 -6.28 7.78
C ARG A 141 -8.16 -6.64 8.92
N THR A 142 -8.45 -6.15 10.12
CA THR A 142 -7.66 -6.38 11.32
C THR A 142 -8.42 -7.10 12.44
N GLY A 143 -9.75 -7.14 12.37
CA GLY A 143 -10.66 -7.64 13.38
C GLY A 143 -11.41 -6.54 14.15
N ASP A 144 -11.00 -5.28 14.03
CA ASP A 144 -11.64 -4.15 14.69
C ASP A 144 -13.03 -3.85 14.10
N ASP A 145 -13.26 -4.22 12.86
CA ASP A 145 -14.43 -3.97 12.02
C ASP A 145 -15.23 -5.26 11.66
N ASP A 146 -14.97 -6.36 12.36
CA ASP A 146 -15.55 -7.67 12.03
C ASP A 146 -17.07 -7.76 12.25
N ILE A 147 -17.70 -6.84 12.97
CA ILE A 147 -19.13 -6.93 13.36
C ILE A 147 -20.08 -7.03 12.16
N ASN A 148 -19.74 -6.42 11.05
CA ASN A 148 -20.55 -6.45 9.83
C ASN A 148 -19.73 -6.83 8.58
N TRP A 149 -18.56 -7.44 8.77
CA TRP A 149 -17.63 -7.68 7.68
C TRP A 149 -18.25 -8.41 6.47
N GLU A 150 -19.07 -9.43 6.71
CA GLU A 150 -19.70 -10.19 5.61
C GLU A 150 -20.66 -9.33 4.78
N LYS A 151 -21.32 -8.34 5.41
CA LYS A 151 -22.23 -7.42 4.73
C LYS A 151 -21.51 -6.31 3.99
N ASP A 152 -20.40 -5.83 4.58
CA ASP A 152 -19.65 -4.68 4.09
C ASP A 152 -18.44 -5.10 3.26
N ASN A 153 -18.20 -6.41 3.09
CA ASN A 153 -17.09 -6.93 2.31
C ASN A 153 -17.16 -6.46 0.86
N LYS A 154 -16.15 -5.70 0.45
CA LYS A 154 -16.02 -5.11 -0.88
C LYS A 154 -14.99 -5.84 -1.74
N THR A 155 -15.07 -7.18 -1.72
CA THR A 155 -14.28 -8.03 -2.62
C THR A 155 -14.44 -7.59 -4.07
N GLY A 156 -13.34 -7.50 -4.80
CA GLY A 156 -13.31 -7.01 -6.18
C GLY A 156 -13.30 -5.49 -6.31
N SER A 157 -13.30 -4.73 -5.20
CA SER A 157 -13.13 -3.28 -5.25
C SER A 157 -11.74 -2.88 -5.72
N LEU A 158 -11.65 -1.67 -6.25
CA LEU A 158 -10.44 -1.11 -6.82
C LEU A 158 -10.02 0.15 -6.06
N VAL A 159 -8.74 0.28 -5.81
CA VAL A 159 -8.12 1.55 -5.42
C VAL A 159 -7.19 1.99 -6.54
N TRP A 160 -7.36 3.22 -6.97
CA TRP A 160 -6.55 3.84 -8.02
C TRP A 160 -5.70 4.97 -7.42
N ALA A 161 -4.48 5.09 -7.88
CA ALA A 161 -3.66 6.24 -7.58
C ALA A 161 -2.83 6.63 -8.79
N GLY A 162 -2.61 7.93 -8.95
CA GLY A 162 -1.79 8.46 -10.01
C GLY A 162 -0.98 9.65 -9.52
N ASP A 163 0.27 9.73 -9.97
CA ASP A 163 1.19 10.82 -9.67
C ASP A 163 1.80 11.35 -10.95
N THR A 164 2.07 12.64 -10.98
CA THR A 164 2.80 13.27 -12.07
C THR A 164 3.78 14.30 -11.54
N TYR A 165 4.88 14.43 -12.22
CA TYR A 165 5.89 15.47 -11.96
C TYR A 165 6.38 16.02 -13.27
N TRP A 166 6.43 17.35 -13.37
CA TRP A 166 6.97 18.07 -14.51
C TRP A 166 8.00 19.09 -14.05
N ARG A 167 9.25 18.90 -14.45
CA ARG A 167 10.34 19.85 -14.24
C ARG A 167 10.41 20.81 -15.41
N MET A 168 9.75 21.95 -15.27
CA MET A 168 9.69 22.98 -16.31
C MET A 168 11.04 23.64 -16.55
N THR A 169 11.76 23.93 -15.48
CA THR A 169 13.11 24.50 -15.51
C THR A 169 13.96 23.89 -14.39
N ASP A 170 15.25 24.25 -14.32
CA ASP A 170 16.13 23.75 -13.24
C ASP A 170 15.72 24.26 -11.84
N ARG A 171 14.87 25.27 -11.77
CA ARG A 171 14.41 25.90 -10.52
C ARG A 171 12.94 25.64 -10.22
N TRP A 172 12.13 25.32 -11.21
CA TRP A 172 10.68 25.20 -11.09
C TRP A 172 10.19 23.84 -11.56
N GLY A 173 9.38 23.23 -10.75
CA GLY A 173 8.67 21.99 -11.07
C GLY A 173 7.24 22.02 -10.54
N LEU A 174 6.38 21.24 -11.17
CA LEU A 174 5.00 21.00 -10.76
C LEU A 174 4.83 19.52 -10.43
N ARG A 175 4.16 19.26 -9.31
CA ARG A 175 3.78 17.90 -8.90
C ARG A 175 2.28 17.84 -8.66
N GLY A 176 1.65 16.77 -9.09
CA GLY A 176 0.25 16.48 -8.84
C GLY A 176 0.05 15.01 -8.51
N GLY A 177 -0.98 14.71 -7.73
CA GLY A 177 -1.37 13.35 -7.41
C GLY A 177 -2.88 13.24 -7.27
N VAL A 178 -3.42 12.07 -7.56
CA VAL A 178 -4.84 11.74 -7.43
C VAL A 178 -4.98 10.34 -6.84
N GLN A 179 -5.96 10.18 -5.99
CA GLN A 179 -6.35 8.90 -5.42
C GLN A 179 -7.87 8.75 -5.54
N TYR A 180 -8.30 7.56 -5.92
CA TYR A 180 -9.72 7.22 -5.99
C TYR A 180 -9.92 5.80 -5.43
N ASP A 181 -10.82 5.69 -4.47
CA ASP A 181 -11.18 4.45 -3.79
C ASP A 181 -12.64 4.13 -4.08
N THR A 182 -12.90 2.93 -4.58
CA THR A 182 -14.26 2.43 -4.87
C THR A 182 -14.88 1.65 -3.71
N ARG A 183 -14.15 1.53 -2.59
CA ARG A 183 -14.61 0.85 -1.38
C ARG A 183 -15.59 1.68 -0.57
#